data_5e3cf9e602febb5d0730da51c5998751
#
_entry.id   5e3cf9e602febb5d0730da51c5998751
#
_cell.length_a   1.000
_cell.length_b   1.000
_cell.length_c   1.000
_cell.angle_alpha   90.00
_cell.angle_beta   90.00
_cell.angle_gamma   90.00
#
_symmetry.space_group_name_H-M   'P 1'
#
loop_
_entity.id
_entity.type
_entity.pdbx_description
1 polymer ?
#
loop_
_entity_poly.entity_id
_entity_poly.type
_entity_poly.pdbx_seq_one_letter_code
_entity_poly.pdbx_strand_id
1 'polypeptide(L)'
;MAKGSYTTNQILEWMGYFSEKMDVSPEKIKLLDICGKVKNVIPFIETRKRVLIFADEMHEDLFYDFWEAGFGEYDMWYGAGLTENGQIKQVKIKEVINKKITEPTVIYILNEHTRESYRIGMKNEMFSKGPIKYVGNEIRAVIMSLLGVGTQDTICLVDAESIAIEAAFVAGDGTIICVENDKGAKETMEDNVKQFGVHNITIIPDLNQESMDSIPVPRLSFIVANKHLEEDIERLLKKNPKMQFVIYTLELDILSRIKGLFEKYNISNMEVMQITVSKTDKNSVFVTQPSPWLITGEVL
;
A
#
# COMPACT_ATOMS: atom_id res chain seq x y z
N MET A 1 -13.03 1.10 -24.62
CA MET A 1 -13.63 1.04 -23.28
C MET A 1 -13.78 -0.42 -22.93
N ALA A 2 -13.32 -0.84 -21.75
CA ALA A 2 -13.56 -2.21 -21.27
C ALA A 2 -15.08 -2.42 -21.18
N LYS A 3 -15.56 -3.60 -21.62
CA LYS A 3 -16.97 -3.98 -21.45
C LYS A 3 -17.26 -3.99 -19.95
N GLY A 4 -18.17 -3.12 -19.48
CA GLY A 4 -18.65 -3.14 -18.10
C GLY A 4 -18.22 -2.00 -17.18
N SER A 5 -17.53 -0.96 -17.67
CA SER A 5 -17.17 0.20 -16.85
C SER A 5 -18.29 1.27 -16.81
N TYR A 6 -18.50 1.87 -15.64
CA TYR A 6 -19.41 3.00 -15.48
C TYR A 6 -18.87 4.26 -16.15
N THR A 7 -19.74 5.01 -16.83
CA THR A 7 -19.42 6.34 -17.34
C THR A 7 -19.49 7.37 -16.19
N THR A 8 -18.87 8.53 -16.41
CA THR A 8 -18.93 9.64 -15.44
C THR A 8 -20.37 10.02 -15.09
N ASN A 9 -21.28 10.07 -16.09
CA ASN A 9 -22.67 10.40 -15.85
C ASN A 9 -23.36 9.35 -14.96
N GLN A 10 -23.16 8.06 -15.24
CA GLN A 10 -23.71 6.99 -14.41
C GLN A 10 -23.18 7.02 -12.98
N ILE A 11 -21.90 7.34 -12.79
CA ILE A 11 -21.33 7.53 -11.46
C ILE A 11 -22.01 8.69 -10.72
N LEU A 12 -22.25 9.81 -11.40
CA LEU A 12 -22.91 10.96 -10.83
C LEU A 12 -24.40 10.69 -10.50
N GLU A 13 -25.11 9.95 -11.35
CA GLU A 13 -26.47 9.48 -11.11
C GLU A 13 -26.55 8.63 -9.84
N TRP A 14 -25.68 7.63 -9.71
CA TRP A 14 -25.60 6.79 -8.51
C TRP A 14 -25.22 7.57 -7.25
N MET A 15 -24.32 8.54 -7.37
CA MET A 15 -23.93 9.40 -6.26
C MET A 15 -25.13 10.24 -5.80
N GLY A 16 -25.90 10.81 -6.73
CA GLY A 16 -27.14 11.54 -6.45
C GLY A 16 -28.18 10.65 -5.78
N TYR A 17 -28.45 9.48 -6.35
CA TYR A 17 -29.37 8.50 -5.79
C TYR A 17 -29.06 8.15 -4.33
N PHE A 18 -27.82 7.80 -4.01
CA PHE A 18 -27.46 7.45 -2.64
C PHE A 18 -27.40 8.66 -1.71
N SER A 19 -27.07 9.85 -2.21
CA SER A 19 -27.14 11.10 -1.45
C SER A 19 -28.57 11.37 -0.96
N GLU A 20 -29.55 11.27 -1.85
CA GLU A 20 -30.96 11.45 -1.53
C GLU A 20 -31.50 10.32 -0.64
N LYS A 21 -31.22 9.05 -1.01
CA LYS A 21 -31.70 7.87 -0.26
C LYS A 21 -31.21 7.83 1.18
N MET A 22 -29.97 8.28 1.43
CA MET A 22 -29.35 8.27 2.75
C MET A 22 -29.48 9.59 3.50
N ASP A 23 -30.11 10.59 2.90
CA ASP A 23 -30.21 11.96 3.44
C ASP A 23 -28.86 12.52 3.89
N VAL A 24 -27.89 12.47 2.99
CA VAL A 24 -26.51 12.93 3.25
C VAL A 24 -25.96 13.74 2.09
N SER A 25 -25.13 14.75 2.39
CA SER A 25 -24.42 15.50 1.35
C SER A 25 -23.48 14.57 0.55
N PRO A 26 -23.41 14.71 -0.80
CA PRO A 26 -22.55 13.89 -1.66
C PRO A 26 -21.07 13.88 -1.21
N GLU A 27 -20.56 14.98 -0.67
CA GLU A 27 -19.19 15.11 -0.18
C GLU A 27 -18.85 14.14 0.96
N LYS A 28 -19.89 13.64 1.70
CA LYS A 28 -19.75 12.67 2.79
C LYS A 28 -19.71 11.23 2.29
N ILE A 29 -19.99 10.99 1.01
CA ILE A 29 -19.89 9.69 0.36
C ILE A 29 -18.54 9.61 -0.33
N LYS A 30 -17.75 8.59 -0.02
CA LYS A 30 -16.46 8.38 -0.65
C LYS A 30 -16.60 7.34 -1.75
N LEU A 31 -16.21 7.75 -2.96
CA LEU A 31 -16.33 6.93 -4.18
C LEU A 31 -15.08 6.10 -4.40
N LEU A 32 -15.28 4.85 -4.80
CA LEU A 32 -14.23 3.94 -5.24
C LEU A 32 -14.68 3.19 -6.50
N ASP A 33 -14.08 3.49 -7.63
CA ASP A 33 -14.28 2.74 -8.86
C ASP A 33 -13.17 1.69 -9.01
N ILE A 34 -13.57 0.41 -9.01
CA ILE A 34 -12.68 -0.75 -9.16
C ILE A 34 -12.95 -1.53 -10.45
N CYS A 35 -13.81 -1.05 -11.33
CA CYS A 35 -14.10 -1.73 -12.60
C CYS A 35 -12.83 -1.87 -13.44
N GLY A 36 -12.42 -3.10 -13.72
CA GLY A 36 -11.19 -3.40 -14.45
C GLY A 36 -9.89 -3.00 -13.72
N LYS A 37 -9.93 -2.78 -12.40
CA LYS A 37 -8.79 -2.28 -11.60
C LYS A 37 -8.65 -3.06 -10.30
N VAL A 38 -7.42 -3.30 -9.88
CA VAL A 38 -7.11 -3.84 -8.55
C VAL A 38 -6.80 -2.66 -7.63
N LYS A 39 -7.58 -2.49 -6.54
CA LYS A 39 -7.43 -1.42 -5.57
C LYS A 39 -7.56 -1.93 -4.13
N ASN A 40 -7.06 -1.16 -3.18
CA ASN A 40 -7.12 -1.48 -1.74
C ASN A 40 -8.53 -1.21 -1.17
N VAL A 41 -9.49 -2.07 -1.48
CA VAL A 41 -10.92 -1.89 -1.14
C VAL A 41 -11.13 -2.01 0.36
N ILE A 42 -10.54 -3.01 1.01
CA ILE A 42 -10.72 -3.27 2.45
C ILE A 42 -10.29 -2.07 3.31
N PRO A 43 -9.04 -1.55 3.19
CA PRO A 43 -8.65 -0.36 3.94
C PRO A 43 -9.50 0.87 3.61
N PHE A 44 -10.00 0.96 2.38
CA PHE A 44 -10.87 2.06 1.97
C PHE A 44 -12.20 2.04 2.72
N ILE A 45 -12.81 0.86 2.94
CA ILE A 45 -14.04 0.69 3.73
C ILE A 45 -13.76 0.92 5.21
N GLU A 46 -12.69 0.35 5.76
CA GLU A 46 -12.36 0.45 7.19
C GLU A 46 -12.25 1.89 7.68
N THR A 47 -11.70 2.76 6.85
CA THR A 47 -11.35 4.13 7.23
C THR A 47 -12.43 5.16 6.90
N ARG A 48 -13.55 4.75 6.32
CA ARG A 48 -14.60 5.67 5.84
C ARG A 48 -15.99 5.25 6.26
N LYS A 49 -16.78 6.22 6.73
CA LYS A 49 -18.15 5.94 7.20
C LYS A 49 -19.10 5.54 6.07
N ARG A 50 -18.93 6.14 4.88
CA ARG A 50 -19.84 5.93 3.74
C ARG A 50 -19.02 5.74 2.48
N VAL A 51 -19.16 4.58 1.89
CA VAL A 51 -18.41 4.20 0.69
C VAL A 51 -19.36 3.78 -0.41
N LEU A 52 -19.18 4.35 -1.60
CA LEU A 52 -19.86 3.95 -2.82
C LEU A 52 -18.85 3.31 -3.76
N ILE A 53 -19.01 2.02 -4.01
CA ILE A 53 -18.11 1.20 -4.81
C ILE A 53 -18.78 0.84 -6.13
N PHE A 54 -18.03 0.97 -7.22
CA PHE A 54 -18.40 0.46 -8.54
C PHE A 54 -17.50 -0.72 -8.86
N ALA A 55 -18.12 -1.91 -9.02
CA ALA A 55 -17.43 -3.17 -9.26
C ALA A 55 -17.94 -3.85 -10.54
N ASP A 56 -17.17 -4.78 -11.07
CA ASP A 56 -17.50 -5.61 -12.23
C ASP A 56 -17.14 -7.08 -11.96
N GLU A 57 -17.31 -7.92 -12.98
CA GLU A 57 -17.03 -9.36 -12.93
C GLU A 57 -15.58 -9.71 -12.59
N MET A 58 -14.64 -8.78 -12.67
CA MET A 58 -13.25 -8.97 -12.21
C MET A 58 -13.17 -9.20 -10.71
N HIS A 59 -14.19 -8.77 -9.98
CA HIS A 59 -14.28 -8.85 -8.52
C HIS A 59 -15.43 -9.78 -8.09
N GLU A 60 -15.54 -10.96 -8.71
CA GLU A 60 -16.67 -11.87 -8.53
C GLU A 60 -16.92 -12.28 -7.07
N ASP A 61 -15.86 -12.39 -6.25
CA ASP A 61 -15.91 -12.83 -4.86
C ASP A 61 -15.93 -11.68 -3.84
N LEU A 62 -16.09 -10.43 -4.26
CA LEU A 62 -15.95 -9.25 -3.42
C LEU A 62 -16.83 -9.28 -2.14
N PHE A 63 -18.01 -9.86 -2.18
CA PHE A 63 -18.86 -9.98 -0.99
C PHE A 63 -18.30 -10.96 0.03
N TYR A 64 -17.64 -12.01 -0.42
CA TYR A 64 -16.90 -12.93 0.43
C TYR A 64 -15.69 -12.24 1.05
N ASP A 65 -14.92 -11.47 0.26
CA ASP A 65 -13.76 -10.72 0.72
C ASP A 65 -14.14 -9.72 1.81
N PHE A 66 -15.29 -9.06 1.68
CA PHE A 66 -15.84 -8.17 2.72
C PHE A 66 -16.16 -8.91 4.02
N TRP A 67 -16.75 -10.10 3.89
CA TRP A 67 -17.07 -10.92 5.05
C TRP A 67 -15.79 -11.46 5.72
N GLU A 68 -14.83 -11.95 4.95
CA GLU A 68 -13.52 -12.42 5.46
C GLU A 68 -12.77 -11.30 6.19
N ALA A 69 -12.87 -10.06 5.70
CA ALA A 69 -12.31 -8.88 6.34
C ALA A 69 -13.04 -8.42 7.62
N GLY A 70 -14.09 -9.15 8.03
CA GLY A 70 -14.82 -8.87 9.26
C GLY A 70 -15.99 -7.89 9.13
N PHE A 71 -16.41 -7.51 7.89
CA PHE A 71 -17.52 -6.58 7.68
C PHE A 71 -18.89 -7.24 7.63
N GLY A 72 -19.00 -8.51 8.02
CA GLY A 72 -20.24 -9.31 7.90
C GLY A 72 -21.49 -8.63 8.48
N GLU A 73 -21.36 -7.84 9.54
CA GLU A 73 -22.46 -7.14 10.21
C GLU A 73 -22.75 -5.74 9.65
N TYR A 74 -22.00 -5.27 8.65
CA TYR A 74 -22.22 -3.95 8.06
C TYR A 74 -23.47 -3.94 7.18
N ASP A 75 -24.17 -2.80 7.21
CA ASP A 75 -25.27 -2.54 6.30
C ASP A 75 -24.74 -2.20 4.91
N MET A 76 -25.26 -2.90 3.92
CA MET A 76 -24.88 -2.76 2.53
C MET A 76 -26.12 -2.64 1.65
N TRP A 77 -26.05 -1.74 0.68
CA TRP A 77 -27.01 -1.63 -0.42
C TRP A 77 -26.28 -1.97 -1.71
N TYR A 78 -26.84 -2.85 -2.51
CA TYR A 78 -26.26 -3.16 -3.79
C TYR A 78 -27.29 -3.35 -4.89
N GLY A 79 -26.91 -3.08 -6.12
CA GLY A 79 -27.73 -3.28 -7.31
C GLY A 79 -26.88 -3.61 -8.51
N ALA A 80 -27.40 -4.46 -9.38
CA ALA A 80 -26.78 -4.82 -10.66
C ALA A 80 -27.24 -3.85 -11.75
N GLY A 81 -26.36 -3.61 -12.73
CA GLY A 81 -26.62 -2.73 -13.85
C GLY A 81 -25.95 -1.36 -13.77
N LEU A 82 -26.02 -0.63 -14.87
CA LEU A 82 -25.29 0.63 -15.06
C LEU A 82 -26.07 1.89 -14.66
N THR A 83 -27.33 1.77 -14.24
CA THR A 83 -28.20 2.91 -13.88
C THR A 83 -28.97 2.65 -12.59
N GLU A 84 -29.45 3.72 -11.92
CA GLU A 84 -30.24 3.66 -10.69
C GLU A 84 -31.64 3.02 -10.88
N ASN A 85 -32.08 2.79 -12.10
CA ASN A 85 -33.34 2.09 -12.39
C ASN A 85 -33.29 0.58 -12.02
N GLY A 86 -32.14 0.07 -11.65
CA GLY A 86 -31.97 -1.28 -11.11
C GLY A 86 -32.59 -1.41 -9.71
N GLN A 87 -32.90 -2.68 -9.31
CA GLN A 87 -33.37 -2.93 -7.95
C GLN A 87 -32.20 -2.89 -6.96
N ILE A 88 -32.20 -1.90 -6.10
CA ILE A 88 -31.26 -1.80 -4.97
C ILE A 88 -31.79 -2.64 -3.81
N LYS A 89 -31.01 -3.61 -3.36
CA LYS A 89 -31.28 -4.46 -2.20
C LYS A 89 -30.48 -3.97 -1.00
N GLN A 90 -31.14 -3.88 0.15
CA GLN A 90 -30.49 -3.66 1.44
C GLN A 90 -30.33 -5.01 2.13
N VAL A 91 -29.12 -5.30 2.59
CA VAL A 91 -28.75 -6.56 3.27
C VAL A 91 -27.63 -6.32 4.28
N LYS A 92 -27.41 -7.28 5.16
CA LYS A 92 -26.12 -7.43 5.83
C LYS A 92 -25.15 -8.19 4.89
N ILE A 93 -23.87 -7.82 4.90
CA ILE A 93 -22.86 -8.45 4.03
C ILE A 93 -22.86 -9.97 4.21
N LYS A 94 -22.98 -10.47 5.44
CA LYS A 94 -23.04 -11.92 5.75
C LYS A 94 -24.18 -12.68 5.05
N GLU A 95 -25.21 -12.00 4.59
CA GLU A 95 -26.36 -12.62 3.93
C GLU A 95 -26.11 -12.93 2.45
N VAL A 96 -25.04 -12.39 1.88
CA VAL A 96 -24.72 -12.48 0.45
C VAL A 96 -23.32 -13.02 0.15
N ILE A 97 -22.65 -13.64 1.10
CA ILE A 97 -21.27 -14.13 0.99
C ILE A 97 -21.03 -15.10 -0.19
N ASN A 98 -22.07 -15.86 -0.57
CA ASN A 98 -21.99 -16.81 -1.67
C ASN A 98 -22.44 -16.21 -3.01
N LYS A 99 -22.79 -14.92 -3.04
CA LYS A 99 -23.24 -14.27 -4.25
C LYS A 99 -22.06 -13.75 -5.04
N LYS A 100 -21.97 -14.14 -6.30
CA LYS A 100 -20.95 -13.68 -7.23
C LYS A 100 -21.37 -12.38 -7.91
N ILE A 101 -20.44 -11.50 -8.18
CA ILE A 101 -20.60 -10.34 -9.05
C ILE A 101 -20.33 -10.79 -10.48
N THR A 102 -21.35 -10.84 -11.32
CA THR A 102 -21.29 -11.32 -12.70
C THR A 102 -21.59 -10.24 -13.74
N GLU A 103 -21.88 -9.02 -13.28
CA GLU A 103 -22.19 -7.85 -14.11
C GLU A 103 -21.84 -6.57 -13.33
N PRO A 104 -21.76 -5.40 -13.99
CA PRO A 104 -21.51 -4.16 -13.31
C PRO A 104 -22.45 -3.97 -12.13
N THR A 105 -21.89 -3.80 -10.96
CA THR A 105 -22.61 -3.76 -9.67
C THR A 105 -22.20 -2.51 -8.89
N VAL A 106 -23.19 -1.75 -8.43
CA VAL A 106 -22.98 -0.66 -7.49
C VAL A 106 -23.20 -1.15 -6.08
N ILE A 107 -22.34 -0.73 -5.16
CA ILE A 107 -22.37 -1.16 -3.76
C ILE A 107 -22.21 0.08 -2.88
N TYR A 108 -23.13 0.29 -1.97
CA TYR A 108 -22.98 1.32 -0.93
C TYR A 108 -22.87 0.63 0.43
N ILE A 109 -21.85 0.98 1.20
CA ILE A 109 -21.56 0.41 2.52
C ILE A 109 -21.61 1.53 3.56
N LEU A 110 -22.32 1.28 4.67
CA LEU A 110 -22.33 2.12 5.85
C LEU A 110 -21.49 1.45 6.95
N ASN A 111 -20.36 2.09 7.28
CA ASN A 111 -19.47 1.69 8.35
C ASN A 111 -19.67 2.62 9.55
N GLU A 112 -20.38 2.16 10.58
CA GLU A 112 -20.58 2.94 11.81
C GLU A 112 -19.36 2.91 12.75
N HIS A 113 -18.38 2.00 12.52
CA HIS A 113 -17.20 1.78 13.35
C HIS A 113 -15.92 2.05 12.56
N THR A 114 -15.81 3.26 12.01
CA THR A 114 -14.63 3.64 11.23
C THR A 114 -13.37 3.55 12.08
N ARG A 115 -12.38 2.83 11.57
CA ARG A 115 -11.03 2.84 12.10
C ARG A 115 -10.38 4.20 11.81
N GLU A 116 -9.43 4.63 12.64
CA GLU A 116 -8.54 5.72 12.26
C GLU A 116 -7.82 5.36 10.95
N SER A 117 -7.67 6.34 10.06
CA SER A 117 -6.96 6.11 8.80
C SER A 117 -5.55 5.61 9.07
N TYR A 118 -5.10 4.65 8.27
CA TYR A 118 -3.72 4.18 8.30
C TYR A 118 -2.79 5.36 8.06
N ARG A 119 -1.90 5.58 9.02
CA ARG A 119 -0.97 6.71 9.01
C ARG A 119 0.45 6.19 8.91
N ILE A 120 1.33 7.03 8.40
CA ILE A 120 2.78 6.80 8.47
C ILE A 120 3.19 6.66 9.94
N GLY A 121 4.06 5.69 10.23
CA GLY A 121 4.52 5.41 11.60
C GLY A 121 3.58 4.49 12.38
N MET A 122 2.88 3.58 11.72
CA MET A 122 2.04 2.55 12.36
C MET A 122 2.86 1.75 13.38
N LYS A 123 2.22 1.37 14.48
CA LYS A 123 2.90 0.64 15.55
C LYS A 123 3.36 -0.74 15.08
N ASN A 124 4.55 -1.16 15.48
CA ASN A 124 5.12 -2.45 15.06
C ASN A 124 4.28 -3.66 15.48
N GLU A 125 3.50 -3.53 16.57
CA GLU A 125 2.60 -4.58 17.05
C GLU A 125 1.42 -4.86 16.10
N MET A 126 1.18 -3.98 15.14
CA MET A 126 0.14 -4.15 14.11
C MET A 126 0.57 -5.09 12.97
N PHE A 127 1.85 -5.42 12.87
CA PHE A 127 2.39 -6.24 11.80
C PHE A 127 2.64 -7.67 12.27
N SER A 128 2.47 -8.64 11.36
CA SER A 128 2.90 -10.02 11.59
C SER A 128 4.40 -10.05 11.83
N LYS A 129 4.84 -10.87 12.77
CA LYS A 129 6.26 -10.99 13.14
C LYS A 129 6.94 -12.04 12.27
N GLY A 130 8.11 -11.70 11.73
CA GLY A 130 8.92 -12.58 10.92
C GLY A 130 10.40 -12.56 11.29
N PRO A 131 11.25 -13.25 10.53
CA PRO A 131 12.68 -13.33 10.78
C PRO A 131 13.42 -12.02 10.56
N ILE A 132 12.81 -11.05 9.89
CA ILE A 132 13.42 -9.76 9.53
C ILE A 132 13.38 -8.80 10.72
N LYS A 133 14.44 -8.03 10.86
CA LYS A 133 14.53 -6.96 11.85
C LYS A 133 13.65 -5.79 11.40
N TYR A 134 12.57 -5.56 12.12
CA TYR A 134 11.72 -4.39 11.87
C TYR A 134 12.48 -3.09 12.06
N VAL A 135 12.28 -2.18 11.12
CA VAL A 135 12.59 -0.77 11.33
C VAL A 135 11.57 -0.20 12.33
N GLY A 136 12.03 0.44 13.40
CA GLY A 136 11.14 1.06 14.39
C GLY A 136 10.16 2.04 13.73
N ASN A 137 8.94 2.14 14.26
CA ASN A 137 7.89 2.97 13.66
C ASN A 137 8.27 4.46 13.50
N GLU A 138 9.11 5.01 14.39
CA GLU A 138 9.62 6.37 14.28
C GLU A 138 10.58 6.53 13.09
N ILE A 139 11.49 5.58 12.93
CA ILE A 139 12.46 5.57 11.83
C ILE A 139 11.73 5.34 10.51
N ARG A 140 10.74 4.45 10.48
CA ARG A 140 9.89 4.19 9.31
C ARG A 140 9.14 5.46 8.88
N ALA A 141 8.60 6.23 9.83
CA ALA A 141 7.95 7.51 9.53
C ALA A 141 8.90 8.51 8.86
N VAL A 142 10.17 8.56 9.30
CA VAL A 142 11.19 9.40 8.65
C VAL A 142 11.51 8.87 7.25
N ILE A 143 11.69 7.56 7.08
CA ILE A 143 11.94 6.96 5.76
C ILE A 143 10.80 7.29 4.79
N MET A 144 9.55 7.14 5.20
CA MET A 144 8.39 7.49 4.39
C MET A 144 8.37 8.98 4.00
N SER A 145 8.77 9.86 4.92
CA SER A 145 8.93 11.30 4.65
C SER A 145 10.03 11.58 3.63
N LEU A 146 11.17 10.89 3.73
CA LEU A 146 12.30 11.04 2.80
C LEU A 146 11.98 10.50 1.40
N LEU A 147 11.22 9.42 1.32
CA LEU A 147 10.74 8.86 0.04
C LEU A 147 9.78 9.80 -0.68
N GLY A 148 9.01 10.60 0.05
CA GLY A 148 8.03 11.52 -0.56
C GLY A 148 7.03 10.80 -1.47
N VAL A 149 6.47 9.70 -0.98
CA VAL A 149 5.59 8.81 -1.74
C VAL A 149 4.32 9.54 -2.17
N GLY A 150 4.04 9.54 -3.46
CA GLY A 150 2.78 10.02 -4.06
C GLY A 150 1.81 8.88 -4.34
N THR A 151 0.55 9.23 -4.63
CA THR A 151 -0.54 8.25 -4.80
C THR A 151 -0.37 7.30 -6.00
N GLN A 152 0.40 7.69 -7.01
CA GLN A 152 0.61 6.93 -8.25
C GLN A 152 2.04 6.37 -8.38
N ASP A 153 2.85 6.48 -7.33
CA ASP A 153 4.24 6.06 -7.39
C ASP A 153 4.41 4.55 -7.50
N THR A 154 5.38 4.16 -8.30
CA THR A 154 5.96 2.82 -8.28
C THR A 154 7.24 2.87 -7.45
N ILE A 155 7.33 2.03 -6.42
CA ILE A 155 8.41 2.03 -5.44
C ILE A 155 9.01 0.64 -5.36
N CYS A 156 10.33 0.54 -5.39
CA CYS A 156 11.05 -0.71 -5.14
C CYS A 156 11.68 -0.69 -3.75
N LEU A 157 11.36 -1.66 -2.93
CA LEU A 157 11.79 -1.78 -1.54
C LEU A 157 12.57 -3.09 -1.37
N VAL A 158 13.83 -2.98 -0.98
CA VAL A 158 14.70 -4.14 -0.76
C VAL A 158 14.85 -4.38 0.75
N ASP A 159 14.42 -5.55 1.21
CA ASP A 159 14.41 -5.98 2.62
C ASP A 159 13.62 -5.01 3.54
N ALA A 160 12.44 -4.57 3.11
CA ALA A 160 11.74 -3.44 3.75
C ALA A 160 10.33 -3.73 4.27
N GLU A 161 10.03 -4.95 4.58
CA GLU A 161 8.75 -5.52 5.06
C GLU A 161 7.64 -4.52 5.50
N SER A 162 7.80 -3.91 6.68
CA SER A 162 6.77 -3.03 7.25
C SER A 162 6.62 -1.70 6.50
N ILE A 163 7.67 -1.21 5.85
CA ILE A 163 7.63 0.00 5.03
C ILE A 163 6.73 -0.20 3.82
N ALA A 164 6.73 -1.42 3.25
CA ALA A 164 5.92 -1.75 2.09
C ALA A 164 4.42 -1.56 2.32
N ILE A 165 3.92 -1.95 3.48
CA ILE A 165 2.50 -1.80 3.83
C ILE A 165 2.12 -0.31 3.95
N GLU A 166 2.95 0.50 4.63
CA GLU A 166 2.69 1.94 4.74
C GLU A 166 2.77 2.63 3.36
N ALA A 167 3.75 2.26 2.55
CA ALA A 167 3.88 2.77 1.19
C ALA A 167 2.67 2.39 0.31
N ALA A 168 2.14 1.16 0.47
CA ALA A 168 0.97 0.68 -0.27
C ALA A 168 -0.31 1.49 0.05
N PHE A 169 -0.46 1.95 1.29
CA PHE A 169 -1.57 2.83 1.64
C PHE A 169 -1.46 4.22 1.02
N VAL A 170 -0.24 4.77 0.96
CA VAL A 170 0.01 6.10 0.38
C VAL A 170 -0.09 6.05 -1.14
N ALA A 171 0.58 5.07 -1.78
CA ALA A 171 0.56 4.86 -3.23
C ALA A 171 -0.67 4.03 -3.65
N GLY A 172 -1.87 4.45 -3.28
CA GLY A 172 -3.10 3.67 -3.49
C GLY A 172 -3.46 3.39 -4.96
N ASP A 173 -2.97 4.20 -5.89
CA ASP A 173 -3.10 4.02 -7.36
C ASP A 173 -1.76 3.62 -8.00
N GLY A 174 -0.72 3.40 -7.20
CA GLY A 174 0.62 3.00 -7.61
C GLY A 174 0.92 1.53 -7.31
N THR A 175 2.20 1.15 -7.42
CA THR A 175 2.65 -0.23 -7.19
C THR A 175 3.85 -0.26 -6.24
N ILE A 176 3.81 -1.14 -5.26
CA ILE A 176 4.91 -1.42 -4.36
C ILE A 176 5.55 -2.75 -4.78
N ILE A 177 6.84 -2.72 -5.04
CA ILE A 177 7.65 -3.88 -5.36
C ILE A 177 8.48 -4.20 -4.13
N CYS A 178 8.21 -5.36 -3.52
CA CYS A 178 8.99 -5.87 -2.39
C CYS A 178 9.98 -6.92 -2.90
N VAL A 179 11.25 -6.70 -2.62
CA VAL A 179 12.30 -7.67 -2.90
C VAL A 179 12.61 -8.41 -1.62
N GLU A 180 12.19 -9.68 -1.52
CA GLU A 180 12.35 -10.52 -0.34
C GLU A 180 13.03 -11.83 -0.72
N ASN A 181 14.31 -11.92 -0.43
CA ASN A 181 15.15 -13.08 -0.76
C ASN A 181 14.98 -14.23 0.25
N ASP A 182 14.68 -13.91 1.51
CA ASP A 182 14.42 -14.89 2.56
C ASP A 182 13.00 -15.42 2.50
N LYS A 183 12.83 -16.74 2.54
CA LYS A 183 11.53 -17.38 2.45
C LYS A 183 10.59 -16.98 3.61
N GLY A 184 11.11 -16.90 4.84
CA GLY A 184 10.33 -16.51 5.99
C GLY A 184 9.92 -15.05 5.95
N ALA A 185 10.76 -14.18 5.38
CA ALA A 185 10.44 -12.79 5.13
C ALA A 185 9.31 -12.65 4.11
N LYS A 186 9.38 -13.40 3.02
CA LYS A 186 8.32 -13.44 2.01
C LYS A 186 6.99 -13.90 2.62
N GLU A 187 6.98 -14.99 3.38
CA GLU A 187 5.78 -15.50 4.06
C GLU A 187 5.20 -14.43 5.02
N THR A 188 6.05 -13.76 5.80
CA THR A 188 5.62 -12.67 6.69
C THR A 188 5.04 -11.49 5.93
N MET A 189 5.62 -11.14 4.76
CA MET A 189 5.07 -10.10 3.90
C MET A 189 3.70 -10.49 3.33
N GLU A 190 3.54 -11.73 2.85
CA GLU A 190 2.27 -12.26 2.37
C GLU A 190 1.18 -12.21 3.47
N ASP A 191 1.53 -12.56 4.72
CA ASP A 191 0.64 -12.45 5.88
C ASP A 191 0.22 -10.99 6.13
N ASN A 192 1.17 -10.05 6.07
CA ASN A 192 0.87 -8.63 6.22
C ASN A 192 0.00 -8.10 5.08
N VAL A 193 0.28 -8.46 3.84
CA VAL A 193 -0.55 -8.11 2.66
C VAL A 193 -1.99 -8.56 2.89
N LYS A 194 -2.20 -9.81 3.31
CA LYS A 194 -3.52 -10.36 3.61
C LYS A 194 -4.17 -9.65 4.80
N GLN A 195 -3.45 -9.48 5.90
CA GLN A 195 -3.96 -8.86 7.13
C GLN A 195 -4.45 -7.42 6.91
N PHE A 196 -3.74 -6.65 6.09
CA PHE A 196 -4.08 -5.26 5.80
C PHE A 196 -4.96 -5.09 4.55
N GLY A 197 -5.27 -6.16 3.82
CA GLY A 197 -6.12 -6.14 2.63
C GLY A 197 -5.57 -5.23 1.52
N VAL A 198 -4.24 -5.16 1.38
CA VAL A 198 -3.60 -4.38 0.31
C VAL A 198 -3.35 -5.26 -0.91
N HIS A 199 -3.58 -4.73 -2.11
CA HIS A 199 -3.50 -5.48 -3.37
C HIS A 199 -2.50 -4.90 -4.36
N ASN A 200 -1.84 -3.79 -4.03
CA ASN A 200 -0.89 -3.10 -4.88
C ASN A 200 0.58 -3.42 -4.52
N ILE A 201 0.82 -4.56 -3.86
CA ILE A 201 2.16 -5.06 -3.55
C ILE A 201 2.48 -6.27 -4.43
N THR A 202 3.64 -6.22 -5.09
CA THR A 202 4.23 -7.35 -5.84
C THR A 202 5.48 -7.79 -5.12
N ILE A 203 5.54 -9.07 -4.73
CA ILE A 203 6.71 -9.64 -4.03
C ILE A 203 7.55 -10.41 -5.04
N ILE A 204 8.82 -10.04 -5.17
CA ILE A 204 9.80 -10.71 -6.04
C ILE A 204 11.00 -11.22 -5.20
N PRO A 205 11.66 -12.29 -5.62
CA PRO A 205 12.73 -12.89 -4.82
C PRO A 205 14.05 -12.10 -4.88
N ASP A 206 14.29 -11.40 -5.97
CA ASP A 206 15.54 -10.67 -6.23
C ASP A 206 15.36 -9.66 -7.37
N LEU A 207 16.42 -8.89 -7.66
CA LEU A 207 16.47 -7.93 -8.77
C LEU A 207 17.18 -8.52 -10.03
N ASN A 208 17.06 -9.82 -10.30
CA ASN A 208 17.58 -10.38 -11.54
C ASN A 208 16.81 -9.88 -12.78
N GLN A 209 17.30 -10.18 -13.98
CA GLN A 209 16.72 -9.69 -15.23
C GLN A 209 15.26 -10.13 -15.40
N GLU A 210 14.93 -11.38 -15.07
CA GLU A 210 13.57 -11.92 -15.21
C GLU A 210 12.58 -11.21 -14.28
N SER A 211 12.97 -11.07 -12.99
CA SER A 211 12.18 -10.32 -12.00
C SER A 211 12.00 -8.86 -12.43
N MET A 212 13.09 -8.22 -12.89
CA MET A 212 13.04 -6.82 -13.32
C MET A 212 12.18 -6.61 -14.56
N ASP A 213 12.12 -7.55 -15.49
CA ASP A 213 11.30 -7.45 -16.70
C ASP A 213 9.80 -7.55 -16.37
N SER A 214 9.45 -8.27 -15.29
CA SER A 214 8.06 -8.50 -14.87
C SER A 214 7.41 -7.35 -14.12
N ILE A 215 8.18 -6.37 -13.63
CA ILE A 215 7.69 -5.28 -12.77
C ILE A 215 7.58 -3.96 -13.53
N PRO A 216 6.69 -3.05 -13.10
CA PRO A 216 6.65 -1.68 -13.62
C PRO A 216 7.93 -0.92 -13.26
N VAL A 217 8.15 0.21 -13.94
CA VAL A 217 9.35 1.05 -13.75
C VAL A 217 9.24 1.81 -12.43
N PRO A 218 10.09 1.56 -11.42
CA PRO A 218 10.04 2.28 -10.15
C PRO A 218 10.66 3.69 -10.28
N ARG A 219 10.05 4.67 -9.61
CA ARG A 219 10.60 6.03 -9.45
C ARG A 219 11.42 6.18 -8.18
N LEU A 220 11.01 5.48 -7.14
CA LEU A 220 11.60 5.54 -5.80
C LEU A 220 12.17 4.17 -5.43
N SER A 221 13.26 4.18 -4.66
CA SER A 221 13.76 2.96 -4.03
C SER A 221 14.15 3.21 -2.58
N PHE A 222 13.81 2.25 -1.71
CA PHE A 222 14.37 2.11 -0.37
C PHE A 222 15.15 0.81 -0.30
N ILE A 223 16.37 0.86 0.22
CA ILE A 223 17.25 -0.31 0.31
C ILE A 223 17.81 -0.42 1.74
N VAL A 224 17.56 -1.54 2.41
CA VAL A 224 18.34 -1.92 3.58
C VAL A 224 19.69 -2.44 3.07
N ALA A 225 20.73 -1.64 3.24
CA ALA A 225 22.02 -1.89 2.63
C ALA A 225 22.65 -3.17 3.17
N ASN A 226 23.16 -3.97 2.24
CA ASN A 226 23.93 -5.18 2.48
C ASN A 226 25.08 -5.28 1.49
N LYS A 227 25.75 -6.43 1.42
CA LYS A 227 26.89 -6.66 0.52
C LYS A 227 26.55 -6.52 -0.98
N HIS A 228 25.26 -6.59 -1.35
CA HIS A 228 24.79 -6.50 -2.74
C HIS A 228 24.30 -5.09 -3.12
N LEU A 229 24.42 -4.10 -2.23
CA LEU A 229 23.93 -2.72 -2.44
C LEU A 229 24.33 -2.14 -3.80
N GLU A 230 25.57 -2.34 -4.23
CA GLU A 230 26.05 -1.81 -5.50
C GLU A 230 25.36 -2.47 -6.70
N GLU A 231 25.19 -3.78 -6.67
CA GLU A 231 24.48 -4.54 -7.71
C GLU A 231 23.00 -4.13 -7.79
N ASP A 232 22.38 -3.90 -6.65
CA ASP A 232 20.97 -3.50 -6.57
C ASP A 232 20.77 -2.10 -7.17
N ILE A 233 21.64 -1.15 -6.82
CA ILE A 233 21.63 0.19 -7.43
C ILE A 233 21.83 0.11 -8.94
N GLU A 234 22.81 -0.66 -9.40
CA GLU A 234 23.08 -0.80 -10.84
C GLU A 234 21.87 -1.36 -11.58
N ARG A 235 21.23 -2.40 -11.06
CA ARG A 235 20.05 -3.05 -11.67
C ARG A 235 18.86 -2.09 -11.72
N LEU A 236 18.61 -1.37 -10.63
CA LEU A 236 17.54 -0.38 -10.55
C LEU A 236 17.76 0.77 -11.53
N LEU A 237 18.98 1.29 -11.65
CA LEU A 237 19.31 2.35 -12.60
C LEU A 237 19.27 1.89 -14.06
N LYS A 238 19.53 0.61 -14.35
CA LYS A 238 19.27 0.05 -15.68
C LYS A 238 17.79 0.04 -16.04
N LYS A 239 16.90 -0.17 -15.06
CA LYS A 239 15.45 -0.14 -15.24
C LYS A 239 14.91 1.27 -15.37
N ASN A 240 15.39 2.18 -14.51
CA ASN A 240 15.07 3.60 -14.55
C ASN A 240 16.32 4.43 -14.27
N PRO A 241 16.90 5.11 -15.27
CA PRO A 241 18.06 5.97 -15.06
C PRO A 241 17.78 7.24 -14.25
N LYS A 242 16.51 7.52 -13.91
CA LYS A 242 16.07 8.66 -13.09
C LYS A 242 15.35 8.17 -11.86
N MET A 243 16.11 7.89 -10.81
CA MET A 243 15.57 7.37 -9.54
C MET A 243 15.99 8.19 -8.35
N GLN A 244 15.15 8.17 -7.33
CA GLN A 244 15.47 8.64 -5.99
C GLN A 244 15.69 7.43 -5.08
N PHE A 245 16.74 7.50 -4.27
CA PHE A 245 17.14 6.46 -3.34
C PHE A 245 17.05 6.94 -1.90
N VAL A 246 16.59 6.07 -1.02
CA VAL A 246 16.76 6.16 0.43
C VAL A 246 17.43 4.86 0.88
N ILE A 247 18.62 4.95 1.42
CA ILE A 247 19.42 3.79 1.83
C ILE A 247 19.52 3.80 3.36
N TYR A 248 19.20 2.68 3.97
CA TYR A 248 19.31 2.45 5.41
C TYR A 248 20.53 1.58 5.70
N THR A 249 21.37 1.97 6.67
CA THR A 249 22.46 1.12 7.14
C THR A 249 22.79 1.34 8.61
N LEU A 250 23.28 0.28 9.26
CA LEU A 250 23.95 0.32 10.57
C LEU A 250 25.45 0.05 10.43
N GLU A 251 25.92 -0.22 9.20
CA GLU A 251 27.26 -0.67 8.93
C GLU A 251 28.18 0.50 8.53
N LEU A 252 29.29 0.68 9.26
CA LEU A 252 30.28 1.69 8.99
C LEU A 252 30.95 1.51 7.61
N ASP A 253 31.17 0.26 7.21
CA ASP A 253 31.79 -0.06 5.91
C ASP A 253 30.91 0.40 4.74
N ILE A 254 29.61 0.26 4.84
CA ILE A 254 28.67 0.77 3.85
C ILE A 254 28.73 2.29 3.82
N LEU A 255 28.64 2.94 5.00
CA LEU A 255 28.70 4.38 5.12
C LEU A 255 29.97 4.98 4.53
N SER A 256 31.12 4.34 4.75
CA SER A 256 32.40 4.79 4.22
C SER A 256 32.52 4.75 2.70
N ARG A 257 31.81 3.83 2.04
CA ARG A 257 31.86 3.63 0.57
C ARG A 257 30.76 4.36 -0.18
N ILE A 258 29.69 4.80 0.49
CA ILE A 258 28.47 5.28 -0.18
C ILE A 258 28.73 6.49 -1.08
N LYS A 259 29.62 7.40 -0.69
CA LYS A 259 29.97 8.57 -1.49
C LYS A 259 30.57 8.18 -2.83
N GLY A 260 31.58 7.26 -2.82
CA GLY A 260 32.18 6.78 -4.06
C GLY A 260 31.21 5.99 -4.94
N LEU A 261 30.27 5.28 -4.32
CA LEU A 261 29.22 4.56 -5.04
C LEU A 261 28.28 5.56 -5.74
N PHE A 262 27.86 6.61 -5.06
CA PHE A 262 26.99 7.63 -5.64
C PHE A 262 27.70 8.40 -6.78
N GLU A 263 28.98 8.75 -6.60
CA GLU A 263 29.79 9.36 -7.66
C GLU A 263 29.90 8.45 -8.90
N LYS A 264 30.13 7.13 -8.70
CA LYS A 264 30.21 6.15 -9.79
C LYS A 264 28.93 6.09 -10.64
N TYR A 265 27.76 6.19 -10.02
CA TYR A 265 26.48 6.07 -10.69
C TYR A 265 25.79 7.41 -10.96
N ASN A 266 26.51 8.55 -10.80
CA ASN A 266 25.98 9.91 -10.98
C ASN A 266 24.75 10.21 -10.12
N ILE A 267 24.67 9.64 -8.91
CA ILE A 267 23.63 9.94 -7.94
C ILE A 267 24.02 11.23 -7.24
N SER A 268 23.21 12.26 -7.40
CA SER A 268 23.42 13.63 -6.91
C SER A 268 22.64 13.91 -5.62
N ASN A 269 22.77 15.10 -5.08
CA ASN A 269 22.01 15.60 -3.93
C ASN A 269 22.08 14.66 -2.72
N MET A 270 23.28 14.09 -2.50
CA MET A 270 23.50 13.18 -1.37
C MET A 270 23.33 13.91 -0.04
N GLU A 271 22.44 13.40 0.79
CA GLU A 271 22.32 13.79 2.19
C GLU A 271 22.50 12.56 3.08
N VAL A 272 23.19 12.73 4.22
CA VAL A 272 23.43 11.66 5.20
C VAL A 272 22.89 12.10 6.54
N MET A 273 21.97 11.33 7.10
CA MET A 273 21.29 11.61 8.36
C MET A 273 21.46 10.42 9.31
N GLN A 274 21.77 10.70 10.58
CA GLN A 274 21.71 9.68 11.63
C GLN A 274 20.49 9.93 12.52
N ILE A 275 19.75 8.86 12.84
CA ILE A 275 18.56 8.97 13.68
C ILE A 275 18.76 8.17 14.95
N THR A 276 18.58 8.82 16.09
CA THR A 276 18.59 8.16 17.40
C THR A 276 17.21 8.22 18.04
N VAL A 277 16.67 7.07 18.43
CA VAL A 277 15.39 6.95 19.12
C VAL A 277 15.61 6.37 20.50
N SER A 278 15.22 7.11 21.54
CA SER A 278 15.16 6.62 22.92
C SER A 278 13.74 6.64 23.41
N LYS A 279 13.28 5.54 23.99
CA LYS A 279 11.94 5.39 24.55
C LYS A 279 11.99 4.82 25.95
N THR A 280 11.01 5.16 26.76
CA THR A 280 10.82 4.50 28.05
C THR A 280 10.30 3.07 27.84
N ASP A 281 10.88 2.11 28.56
CA ASP A 281 10.36 0.76 28.65
C ASP A 281 9.20 0.66 29.67
N LYS A 282 8.71 -0.55 29.91
CA LYS A 282 7.65 -0.82 30.90
C LYS A 282 8.03 -0.45 32.34
N ASN A 283 9.32 -0.25 32.65
CA ASN A 283 9.84 0.16 33.94
C ASN A 283 10.14 1.66 34.01
N SER A 284 9.71 2.42 33.01
CA SER A 284 9.98 3.87 32.85
C SER A 284 11.48 4.21 32.72
N VAL A 285 12.29 3.27 32.24
CA VAL A 285 13.71 3.46 31.96
C VAL A 285 13.88 3.76 30.47
N PHE A 286 14.69 4.77 30.13
CA PHE A 286 15.02 5.06 28.72
C PHE A 286 15.90 3.97 28.12
N VAL A 287 15.45 3.41 27.00
CA VAL A 287 16.19 2.44 26.20
C VAL A 287 16.40 3.06 24.82
N THR A 288 17.66 3.11 24.38
CA THR A 288 18.03 3.63 23.06
C THR A 288 18.07 2.48 22.06
N GLN A 289 17.40 2.66 20.94
CA GLN A 289 17.45 1.73 19.81
C GLN A 289 18.76 1.95 19.01
N PRO A 290 19.20 0.96 18.21
CA PRO A 290 20.28 1.16 17.26
C PRO A 290 20.01 2.39 16.38
N SER A 291 21.01 3.25 16.21
CA SER A 291 20.89 4.51 15.47
C SER A 291 21.35 4.32 14.02
N PRO A 292 20.41 4.11 13.08
CA PRO A 292 20.78 3.94 11.68
C PRO A 292 21.23 5.23 11.04
N TRP A 293 21.97 5.06 9.96
CA TRP A 293 22.19 6.07 8.96
C TRP A 293 21.18 5.94 7.84
N LEU A 294 20.55 7.05 7.46
CA LEU A 294 19.72 7.18 6.28
C LEU A 294 20.48 8.05 5.28
N ILE A 295 20.66 7.54 4.08
CA ILE A 295 21.37 8.23 3.01
C ILE A 295 20.38 8.43 1.86
N THR A 296 20.20 9.66 1.42
CA THR A 296 19.38 9.99 0.26
C THR A 296 20.22 10.43 -0.91
N GLY A 297 19.71 10.27 -2.12
CA GLY A 297 20.30 10.79 -3.35
C GLY A 297 19.39 10.50 -4.52
N GLU A 298 19.61 11.19 -5.62
CA GLU A 298 18.78 11.10 -6.82
C GLU A 298 19.58 11.25 -8.10
N VAL A 299 19.11 10.62 -9.17
CA VAL A 299 19.59 10.86 -10.54
C VAL A 299 18.54 11.71 -11.24
N LEU A 300 18.94 12.91 -11.66
CA LEU A 300 18.08 13.93 -12.28
C LEU A 300 17.86 13.69 -13.77
#